data_0b851896d3b89055136288b414e6b0d8
#
_entry.id   0b851896d3b89055136288b414e6b0d8
#
_cell.length_a   1.000
_cell.length_b   1.000
_cell.length_c   1.000
_cell.angle_alpha   90.00
_cell.angle_beta   90.00
_cell.angle_gamma   90.00
#
_symmetry.space_group_name_H-M   'P 1'
#
loop_
_entity.id
_entity.type
_entity.pdbx_description
1 polymer ?
#
loop_
_entity_poly.entity_id
_entity_poly.type
_entity_poly.pdbx_seq_one_letter_code
_entity_poly.pdbx_strand_id
1 'polypeptide(L)'
;MYDIILFGDMPDRNTYSRASGSHRIGTELREHGYSVLVVDFSNYINIDKFSEIIDLAVGENTLGVGFSTTWFPFLLPDGSASNREPSKPAMRFNKAAENLSESLPVDFAGPHVEDYFDKVRSVNPKTKVILGGAKAFMYINLPGIDNVFIGHAETMVVEYFDSLSGKTSNRIWNKIIDHDKKAQRPSWDFRKSNISYEDESFILPSETLLLEVGRGCRFNCKFCSFPLIGQKNIGDYLKFEECLYNELMENWNRFGTWKYTIVDDTFNDSTEKLEMVKRVVDRLPFKPAFWCYLRLDIIVNNREHIQLAKDIGIREV
;
A
#
# COMPACT_ATOMS: atom_id res chain seq x y z
N MET A 1 -14.89 -9.36 15.92
CA MET A 1 -15.34 -8.07 15.36
C MET A 1 -14.20 -7.07 15.56
N TYR A 2 -13.99 -6.19 14.61
CA TYR A 2 -12.84 -5.26 14.55
C TYR A 2 -13.34 -3.81 14.56
N ASP A 3 -12.50 -2.90 15.06
CA ASP A 3 -12.77 -1.47 14.98
C ASP A 3 -12.67 -0.97 13.54
N ILE A 4 -11.73 -1.54 12.78
CA ILE A 4 -11.45 -1.13 11.39
C ILE A 4 -11.13 -2.36 10.55
N ILE A 5 -11.68 -2.43 9.34
CA ILE A 5 -11.37 -3.46 8.35
C ILE A 5 -10.80 -2.78 7.11
N LEU A 6 -9.68 -3.29 6.59
CA LEU A 6 -9.00 -2.73 5.42
C LEU A 6 -8.91 -3.80 4.32
N PHE A 7 -9.45 -3.51 3.16
CA PHE A 7 -9.34 -4.36 1.98
C PHE A 7 -8.23 -3.83 1.07
N GLY A 8 -7.30 -4.71 0.75
CA GLY A 8 -6.17 -4.38 -0.11
C GLY A 8 -5.80 -5.50 -1.06
N ASP A 9 -5.06 -5.14 -2.08
CA ASP A 9 -4.53 -6.11 -3.02
C ASP A 9 -3.29 -5.53 -3.72
N MET A 10 -2.55 -6.34 -4.48
CA MET A 10 -1.45 -5.92 -5.33
C MET A 10 -1.77 -6.20 -6.80
N PRO A 11 -1.54 -5.23 -7.73
CA PRO A 11 -1.89 -5.39 -9.14
C PRO A 11 -1.02 -6.36 -9.92
N ASP A 12 0.03 -6.85 -9.32
CA ASP A 12 0.95 -7.69 -10.04
C ASP A 12 0.45 -9.14 -10.11
N ARG A 13 -0.01 -9.53 -11.28
CA ARG A 13 -0.44 -10.91 -11.55
C ARG A 13 0.70 -11.93 -11.51
N ASN A 14 1.94 -11.48 -11.57
CA ASN A 14 3.12 -12.34 -11.58
C ASN A 14 3.68 -12.61 -10.19
N THR A 15 3.34 -11.77 -9.21
CA THR A 15 3.78 -11.92 -7.84
C THR A 15 2.57 -11.86 -6.90
N TYR A 16 2.27 -12.95 -6.22
CA TYR A 16 1.28 -12.97 -5.16
C TYR A 16 1.89 -12.25 -3.93
N SER A 17 1.84 -10.92 -3.95
CA SER A 17 2.34 -10.10 -2.86
C SER A 17 1.19 -9.44 -2.12
N ARG A 18 1.36 -9.23 -0.83
CA ARG A 18 0.37 -8.54 0.01
C ARG A 18 0.38 -7.03 -0.21
N ALA A 19 -0.73 -6.38 0.08
CA ALA A 19 -0.88 -4.94 -0.07
C ALA A 19 -0.14 -4.18 1.04
N SER A 20 1.13 -3.81 0.82
CA SER A 20 1.95 -3.10 1.82
C SER A 20 1.27 -1.84 2.37
N GLY A 21 0.53 -1.11 1.54
CA GLY A 21 -0.18 0.10 1.97
C GLY A 21 -1.25 -0.18 3.02
N SER A 22 -2.08 -1.22 2.83
CA SER A 22 -3.12 -1.60 3.79
C SER A 22 -2.50 -2.10 5.10
N HIS A 23 -1.43 -2.89 5.04
CA HIS A 23 -0.73 -3.37 6.23
C HIS A 23 -0.02 -2.24 6.98
N ARG A 24 0.57 -1.27 6.27
CA ARG A 24 1.15 -0.10 6.90
C ARG A 24 0.11 0.71 7.65
N ILE A 25 -1.02 1.02 7.02
CA ILE A 25 -2.13 1.72 7.67
C ILE A 25 -2.66 0.91 8.85
N GLY A 26 -2.79 -0.42 8.68
CA GLY A 26 -3.20 -1.31 9.76
C GLY A 26 -2.23 -1.29 10.94
N THR A 27 -0.92 -1.28 10.67
CA THR A 27 0.11 -1.18 11.72
C THR A 27 -0.02 0.12 12.50
N GLU A 28 -0.09 1.26 11.81
CA GLU A 28 -0.26 2.57 12.47
C GLU A 28 -1.52 2.63 13.34
N LEU A 29 -2.63 2.10 12.84
CA LEU A 29 -3.88 2.08 13.60
C LEU A 29 -3.79 1.17 14.83
N ARG A 30 -3.14 0.00 14.72
CA ARG A 30 -2.94 -0.92 15.86
C ARG A 30 -2.02 -0.32 16.92
N GLU A 31 -0.97 0.39 16.53
CA GLU A 31 -0.10 1.12 17.46
C GLU A 31 -0.86 2.20 18.24
N HIS A 32 -1.97 2.71 17.70
CA HIS A 32 -2.88 3.65 18.36
C HIS A 32 -4.05 2.96 19.09
N GLY A 33 -3.99 1.65 19.24
CA GLY A 33 -4.91 0.86 20.07
C GLY A 33 -6.24 0.52 19.39
N TYR A 34 -6.27 0.43 18.06
CA TYR A 34 -7.41 -0.10 17.31
C TYR A 34 -7.22 -1.58 16.98
N SER A 35 -8.29 -2.36 17.03
CA SER A 35 -8.32 -3.70 16.44
C SER A 35 -8.56 -3.57 14.93
N VAL A 36 -7.61 -4.07 14.13
CA VAL A 36 -7.64 -3.88 12.67
C VAL A 36 -7.46 -5.20 11.95
N LEU A 37 -8.43 -5.55 11.13
CA LEU A 37 -8.33 -6.64 10.17
C LEU A 37 -7.87 -6.12 8.82
N VAL A 38 -6.80 -6.68 8.26
CA VAL A 38 -6.38 -6.44 6.89
C VAL A 38 -6.73 -7.65 6.05
N VAL A 39 -7.52 -7.46 5.01
CA VAL A 39 -7.94 -8.49 4.07
C VAL A 39 -7.17 -8.29 2.77
N ASP A 40 -6.22 -9.17 2.52
CA ASP A 40 -5.44 -9.20 1.29
C ASP A 40 -6.15 -9.94 0.16
N PHE A 41 -5.59 -9.83 -1.04
CA PHE A 41 -6.05 -10.56 -2.23
C PHE A 41 -7.52 -10.30 -2.54
N SER A 42 -7.98 -9.07 -2.32
CA SER A 42 -9.39 -8.69 -2.44
C SER A 42 -9.98 -8.95 -3.83
N ASN A 43 -9.15 -8.98 -4.90
CA ASN A 43 -9.58 -9.34 -6.24
C ASN A 43 -10.08 -10.78 -6.40
N TYR A 44 -9.71 -11.66 -5.49
CA TYR A 44 -10.14 -13.05 -5.50
C TYR A 44 -11.37 -13.29 -4.64
N ILE A 45 -11.89 -12.22 -4.01
CA ILE A 45 -13.04 -12.25 -3.11
C ILE A 45 -14.26 -11.77 -3.89
N ASN A 46 -15.18 -12.69 -4.19
CA ASN A 46 -16.47 -12.33 -4.77
C ASN A 46 -17.41 -11.68 -3.73
N ILE A 47 -18.55 -11.15 -4.16
CA ILE A 47 -19.50 -10.45 -3.28
C ILE A 47 -20.03 -11.33 -2.16
N ASP A 48 -20.20 -12.63 -2.40
CA ASP A 48 -20.71 -13.57 -1.37
C ASP A 48 -19.68 -13.73 -0.26
N LYS A 49 -18.41 -13.97 -0.63
CA LYS A 49 -17.31 -14.05 0.34
C LYS A 49 -17.02 -12.73 1.04
N PHE A 50 -17.13 -11.62 0.33
CA PHE A 50 -17.06 -10.30 0.95
C PHE A 50 -18.18 -10.15 2.00
N SER A 51 -19.41 -10.55 1.66
CA SER A 51 -20.55 -10.48 2.58
C SER A 51 -20.34 -11.32 3.83
N GLU A 52 -19.81 -12.54 3.69
CA GLU A 52 -19.45 -13.39 4.84
C GLU A 52 -18.41 -12.71 5.74
N ILE A 53 -17.37 -12.11 5.15
CA ILE A 53 -16.32 -11.39 5.90
C ILE A 53 -16.94 -10.22 6.66
N ILE A 54 -17.80 -9.43 6.01
CA ILE A 54 -18.46 -8.28 6.63
C ILE A 54 -19.36 -8.73 7.78
N ASP A 55 -20.13 -9.79 7.60
CA ASP A 55 -21.02 -10.33 8.65
C ASP A 55 -20.24 -10.83 9.89
N LEU A 56 -19.02 -11.33 9.69
CA LEU A 56 -18.15 -11.80 10.77
C LEU A 56 -17.33 -10.69 11.43
N ALA A 57 -16.88 -9.72 10.65
CA ALA A 57 -15.88 -8.74 11.08
C ALA A 57 -16.49 -7.41 11.57
N VAL A 58 -17.60 -6.96 10.96
CA VAL A 58 -18.28 -5.73 11.31
C VAL A 58 -19.22 -5.93 12.50
N GLY A 59 -19.17 -5.02 13.45
CA GLY A 59 -20.05 -5.02 14.63
C GLY A 59 -20.52 -3.61 14.98
N GLU A 60 -21.22 -3.48 16.10
CA GLU A 60 -21.79 -2.21 16.56
C GLU A 60 -20.74 -1.13 16.79
N ASN A 61 -19.52 -1.53 17.16
CA ASN A 61 -18.40 -0.62 17.45
C ASN A 61 -17.46 -0.41 16.25
N THR A 62 -17.73 -1.05 15.13
CA THR A 62 -16.89 -0.88 13.93
C THR A 62 -16.98 0.56 13.40
N LEU A 63 -15.87 1.25 13.40
CA LEU A 63 -15.76 2.65 12.99
C LEU A 63 -15.68 2.81 11.48
N GLY A 64 -14.98 1.88 10.79
CA GLY A 64 -14.80 2.03 9.36
C GLY A 64 -14.36 0.77 8.62
N VAL A 65 -14.73 0.74 7.34
CA VAL A 65 -14.23 -0.21 6.35
C VAL A 65 -13.51 0.57 5.26
N GLY A 66 -12.24 0.28 5.05
CA GLY A 66 -11.37 0.96 4.11
C GLY A 66 -11.03 0.09 2.89
N PHE A 67 -10.98 0.73 1.73
CA PHE A 67 -10.63 0.10 0.46
C PHE A 67 -9.38 0.76 -0.13
N SER A 68 -8.43 -0.05 -0.57
CA SER A 68 -7.26 0.44 -1.31
C SER A 68 -7.57 0.58 -2.80
N THR A 69 -7.29 1.75 -3.36
CA THR A 69 -7.50 2.01 -4.79
C THR A 69 -6.46 1.37 -5.69
N THR A 70 -5.44 0.74 -5.16
CA THR A 70 -4.51 -0.02 -5.99
C THR A 70 -5.26 -1.10 -6.78
N TRP A 71 -6.42 -1.57 -6.29
CA TRP A 71 -7.24 -2.68 -6.80
C TRP A 71 -8.63 -2.32 -7.20
N PHE A 72 -9.08 -1.12 -6.92
CA PHE A 72 -10.43 -0.68 -7.17
C PHE A 72 -10.88 -0.59 -8.65
N PRO A 73 -10.00 -0.70 -9.68
CA PRO A 73 -10.42 -0.66 -11.09
C PRO A 73 -11.42 -1.75 -11.47
N PHE A 74 -11.45 -2.86 -10.76
CA PHE A 74 -12.31 -4.00 -11.09
C PHE A 74 -13.72 -3.88 -10.51
N LEU A 75 -13.97 -2.89 -9.66
CA LEU A 75 -15.25 -2.66 -9.00
C LEU A 75 -16.01 -1.44 -9.56
N LEU A 76 -15.64 -0.93 -10.75
CA LEU A 76 -16.34 0.18 -11.37
C LEU A 76 -17.68 -0.27 -11.97
N PRO A 77 -18.77 0.51 -11.79
CA PRO A 77 -20.14 0.13 -12.14
C PRO A 77 -20.39 -0.22 -13.60
N ASP A 78 -19.50 0.19 -14.51
CA ASP A 78 -19.68 0.03 -15.96
C ASP A 78 -18.72 -0.98 -16.58
N GLY A 79 -17.96 -1.75 -15.76
CA GLY A 79 -16.94 -2.66 -16.26
C GLY A 79 -15.80 -1.95 -17.02
N SER A 80 -15.86 -0.63 -17.13
CA SER A 80 -14.83 0.18 -17.75
C SER A 80 -13.72 0.41 -16.77
N ALA A 81 -12.68 -0.37 -16.87
CA ALA A 81 -11.41 -0.12 -16.16
C ALA A 81 -10.78 1.22 -16.55
N SER A 82 -11.53 2.23 -16.96
CA SER A 82 -10.97 3.53 -17.28
C SER A 82 -11.45 4.24 -18.54
N ASN A 83 -12.69 4.50 -18.73
CA ASN A 83 -13.07 5.48 -19.77
C ASN A 83 -12.99 6.93 -19.29
N ARG A 84 -12.28 7.22 -18.20
CA ARG A 84 -11.88 8.59 -17.87
C ARG A 84 -10.50 8.82 -18.45
N GLU A 85 -10.40 9.80 -19.37
CA GLU A 85 -9.16 10.16 -20.03
C GLU A 85 -8.00 10.17 -19.03
N PRO A 86 -7.03 9.26 -19.15
CA PRO A 86 -5.84 9.31 -18.33
C PRO A 86 -5.04 10.55 -18.71
N SER A 87 -4.38 11.15 -17.75
CA SER A 87 -3.39 12.20 -18.02
C SER A 87 -2.44 11.70 -19.12
N LYS A 88 -2.06 12.58 -20.05
CA LYS A 88 -1.30 12.25 -21.27
C LYS A 88 -0.12 11.25 -21.15
N PRO A 89 0.58 11.10 -20.01
CA PRO A 89 1.56 10.01 -19.81
C PRO A 89 0.94 8.61 -19.64
N ALA A 90 -0.25 8.50 -19.07
CA ALA A 90 -0.92 7.20 -18.87
C ALA A 90 -1.52 6.63 -20.17
N MET A 91 -1.74 7.46 -21.21
CA MET A 91 -2.24 6.99 -22.51
C MET A 91 -1.32 5.98 -23.21
N ARG A 92 -0.01 5.96 -22.93
CA ARG A 92 0.91 4.98 -23.55
C ARG A 92 0.79 3.58 -22.93
N PHE A 93 0.42 3.48 -21.67
CA PHE A 93 0.17 2.20 -21.00
C PHE A 93 -1.21 1.63 -21.36
N ASN A 94 -2.21 2.48 -21.57
CA ASN A 94 -3.56 2.05 -21.90
C ASN A 94 -3.69 1.43 -23.30
N LYS A 95 -2.86 1.81 -24.27
CA LYS A 95 -2.90 1.18 -25.59
C LYS A 95 -2.55 -0.32 -25.56
N ALA A 96 -1.72 -0.72 -24.60
CA ALA A 96 -1.45 -2.14 -24.35
C ALA A 96 -2.60 -2.82 -23.55
N ALA A 97 -3.31 -2.07 -22.70
CA ALA A 97 -4.46 -2.56 -21.94
C ALA A 97 -5.74 -2.63 -22.81
N GLU A 98 -5.91 -1.71 -23.75
CA GLU A 98 -7.00 -1.77 -24.75
C GLU A 98 -6.92 -3.03 -25.60
N ASN A 99 -5.71 -3.41 -26.03
CA ASN A 99 -5.48 -4.66 -26.76
C ASN A 99 -5.71 -5.93 -25.91
N LEU A 100 -5.67 -5.82 -24.58
CA LEU A 100 -6.00 -6.90 -23.65
C LEU A 100 -7.51 -6.97 -23.34
N SER A 101 -8.22 -5.84 -23.40
CA SER A 101 -9.67 -5.79 -23.14
C SER A 101 -10.48 -6.36 -24.33
N GLU A 102 -9.97 -6.28 -25.54
CA GLU A 102 -10.60 -6.89 -26.72
C GLU A 102 -10.54 -8.42 -26.73
N SER A 103 -9.72 -9.02 -25.90
CA SER A 103 -9.53 -10.48 -25.81
C SER A 103 -10.22 -11.16 -24.63
N LEU A 104 -10.85 -10.40 -23.73
CA LEU A 104 -11.63 -10.96 -22.63
C LEU A 104 -13.12 -10.92 -22.99
N PRO A 105 -13.88 -12.02 -22.84
CA PRO A 105 -15.32 -11.98 -23.05
C PRO A 105 -15.93 -10.99 -22.06
N VAL A 106 -16.58 -9.96 -22.60
CA VAL A 106 -17.22 -8.85 -21.86
C VAL A 106 -18.58 -9.32 -21.31
N ASP A 107 -18.56 -10.30 -20.42
CA ASP A 107 -19.73 -10.66 -19.61
C ASP A 107 -19.34 -10.74 -18.13
N PHE A 108 -18.60 -9.72 -17.67
CA PHE A 108 -18.48 -9.43 -16.26
C PHE A 108 -19.58 -8.44 -15.88
N ALA A 109 -20.81 -8.92 -15.76
CA ALA A 109 -21.78 -8.34 -14.86
C ALA A 109 -21.29 -8.63 -13.42
N GLY A 110 -20.14 -8.04 -13.06
CA GLY A 110 -19.65 -8.05 -11.71
C GLY A 110 -20.61 -7.24 -10.82
N PRO A 111 -20.66 -7.51 -9.52
CA PRO A 111 -21.44 -6.71 -8.59
C PRO A 111 -20.98 -5.25 -8.71
N HIS A 112 -21.94 -4.33 -8.67
CA HIS A 112 -21.63 -2.90 -8.64
C HIS A 112 -20.84 -2.60 -7.35
N VAL A 113 -19.87 -1.70 -7.42
CA VAL A 113 -19.08 -1.33 -6.24
C VAL A 113 -19.95 -0.84 -5.08
N GLU A 114 -21.09 -0.28 -5.41
CA GLU A 114 -22.11 0.19 -4.46
C GLU A 114 -22.66 -0.97 -3.62
N ASP A 115 -22.78 -2.19 -4.16
CA ASP A 115 -23.23 -3.38 -3.45
C ASP A 115 -22.32 -3.72 -2.26
N TYR A 116 -21.01 -3.48 -2.41
CA TYR A 116 -20.03 -3.69 -1.34
C TYR A 116 -20.23 -2.67 -0.21
N PHE A 117 -20.48 -1.41 -0.55
CA PHE A 117 -20.71 -0.36 0.44
C PHE A 117 -22.07 -0.54 1.14
N ASP A 118 -23.09 -0.91 0.39
CA ASP A 118 -24.41 -1.18 0.92
C ASP A 118 -24.40 -2.39 1.86
N LYS A 119 -23.62 -3.43 1.52
CA LYS A 119 -23.43 -4.56 2.44
C LYS A 119 -22.80 -4.12 3.77
N VAL A 120 -21.77 -3.28 3.77
CA VAL A 120 -21.17 -2.74 5.01
C VAL A 120 -22.24 -2.02 5.85
N ARG A 121 -23.03 -1.13 5.21
CA ARG A 121 -24.05 -0.33 5.89
C ARG A 121 -25.24 -1.14 6.33
N SER A 122 -25.54 -2.25 5.67
CA SER A 122 -26.63 -3.14 6.08
C SER A 122 -26.36 -3.80 7.44
N VAL A 123 -25.08 -4.05 7.78
CA VAL A 123 -24.68 -4.60 9.07
C VAL A 123 -24.56 -3.49 10.13
N ASN A 124 -23.90 -2.37 9.81
CA ASN A 124 -23.82 -1.24 10.71
C ASN A 124 -23.88 0.09 9.93
N PRO A 125 -25.03 0.79 9.95
CA PRO A 125 -25.22 2.04 9.20
C PRO A 125 -24.28 3.19 9.64
N LYS A 126 -23.64 3.08 10.81
CA LYS A 126 -22.71 4.10 11.32
C LYS A 126 -21.28 3.90 10.81
N THR A 127 -20.97 2.71 10.33
CA THR A 127 -19.63 2.39 9.83
C THR A 127 -19.27 3.25 8.62
N LYS A 128 -18.13 3.90 8.69
CA LYS A 128 -17.64 4.74 7.59
C LYS A 128 -17.02 3.89 6.49
N VAL A 129 -17.37 4.18 5.25
CA VAL A 129 -16.72 3.64 4.06
C VAL A 129 -15.66 4.62 3.60
N ILE A 130 -14.40 4.22 3.67
CA ILE A 130 -13.26 5.07 3.32
C ILE A 130 -12.47 4.49 2.16
N LEU A 131 -11.85 5.35 1.39
CA LEU A 131 -11.04 5.00 0.24
C LEU A 131 -9.66 5.64 0.36
N GLY A 132 -8.61 4.88 0.07
CA GLY A 132 -7.23 5.37 0.09
C GLY A 132 -6.38 4.71 -0.99
N GLY A 133 -5.11 5.13 -1.08
CA GLY A 133 -4.14 4.57 -2.02
C GLY A 133 -3.82 5.49 -3.20
N ALA A 134 -2.87 5.08 -4.03
CA ALA A 134 -2.24 5.91 -5.05
C ALA A 134 -3.20 6.52 -6.08
N LYS A 135 -4.34 5.88 -6.32
CA LYS A 135 -5.36 6.34 -7.29
C LYS A 135 -6.61 6.93 -6.65
N ALA A 136 -6.60 7.18 -5.34
CA ALA A 136 -7.78 7.67 -4.61
C ALA A 136 -8.37 8.95 -5.21
N PHE A 137 -7.55 9.84 -5.75
CA PHE A 137 -7.99 11.06 -6.41
C PHE A 137 -8.92 10.85 -7.61
N MET A 138 -8.89 9.66 -8.22
CA MET A 138 -9.76 9.32 -9.36
C MET A 138 -11.20 9.02 -8.93
N TYR A 139 -11.42 8.69 -7.66
CA TYR A 139 -12.67 8.17 -7.12
C TYR A 139 -13.38 9.13 -6.13
N ILE A 140 -12.99 10.40 -6.11
CA ILE A 140 -13.54 11.40 -5.19
C ILE A 140 -15.06 11.61 -5.32
N ASN A 141 -15.60 11.32 -6.50
CA ASN A 141 -17.02 11.47 -6.80
C ASN A 141 -17.80 10.15 -6.72
N LEU A 142 -17.14 9.04 -6.35
CA LEU A 142 -17.83 7.76 -6.25
C LEU A 142 -18.91 7.80 -5.16
N PRO A 143 -20.18 7.44 -5.49
CA PRO A 143 -21.25 7.37 -4.51
C PRO A 143 -20.92 6.37 -3.40
N GLY A 144 -21.54 6.55 -2.24
CA GLY A 144 -21.38 5.59 -1.14
C GLY A 144 -20.08 5.69 -0.35
N ILE A 145 -19.10 6.50 -0.74
CA ILE A 145 -17.87 6.74 0.02
C ILE A 145 -18.05 7.95 0.95
N ASP A 146 -17.73 7.78 2.23
CA ASP A 146 -17.75 8.85 3.21
C ASP A 146 -16.53 9.78 3.07
N ASN A 147 -15.32 9.18 3.04
CA ASN A 147 -14.08 9.95 2.93
C ASN A 147 -13.06 9.30 1.99
N VAL A 148 -12.31 10.14 1.28
CA VAL A 148 -11.22 9.74 0.37
C VAL A 148 -9.91 10.33 0.87
N PHE A 149 -8.96 9.46 1.17
CA PHE A 149 -7.61 9.84 1.59
C PHE A 149 -6.69 9.91 0.36
N ILE A 150 -6.07 11.05 0.15
CA ILE A 150 -5.11 11.29 -0.94
C ILE A 150 -3.73 11.47 -0.35
N GLY A 151 -2.71 10.86 -0.99
CA GLY A 151 -1.33 10.91 -0.55
C GLY A 151 -1.01 9.93 0.59
N HIS A 152 0.04 10.23 1.34
CA HIS A 152 0.48 9.40 2.48
C HIS A 152 -0.42 9.62 3.68
N ALA A 153 -1.30 8.68 3.95
CA ALA A 153 -2.42 8.86 4.86
C ALA A 153 -2.14 8.41 6.31
N GLU A 154 -0.95 7.93 6.64
CA GLU A 154 -0.64 7.28 7.92
C GLU A 154 -1.08 8.13 9.14
N THR A 155 -0.65 9.37 9.22
CA THR A 155 -1.07 10.27 10.32
C THR A 155 -2.54 10.64 10.23
N MET A 156 -3.01 10.96 9.03
CA MET A 156 -4.37 11.49 8.83
C MET A 156 -5.44 10.45 9.14
N VAL A 157 -5.17 9.17 8.84
CA VAL A 157 -6.12 8.09 9.11
C VAL A 157 -6.27 7.83 10.61
N VAL A 158 -5.17 7.91 11.35
CA VAL A 158 -5.20 7.80 12.82
C VAL A 158 -6.04 8.93 13.43
N GLU A 159 -5.75 10.18 13.06
CA GLU A 159 -6.53 11.33 13.55
C GLU A 159 -8.02 11.26 13.17
N TYR A 160 -8.30 10.73 11.99
CA TYR A 160 -9.68 10.52 11.54
C TYR A 160 -10.41 9.56 12.48
N PHE A 161 -9.84 8.39 12.75
CA PHE A 161 -10.46 7.40 13.62
C PHE A 161 -10.45 7.84 15.10
N ASP A 162 -9.43 8.56 15.56
CA ASP A 162 -9.41 9.16 16.91
C ASP A 162 -10.58 10.15 17.10
N SER A 163 -10.92 10.92 16.06
CA SER A 163 -12.07 11.83 16.13
C SER A 163 -13.41 11.09 16.09
N LEU A 164 -13.51 9.97 15.35
CA LEU A 164 -14.73 9.14 15.30
C LEU A 164 -14.97 8.38 16.59
N SER A 165 -13.90 7.88 17.21
CA SER A 165 -13.96 7.13 18.47
C SER A 165 -14.12 8.01 19.72
N GLY A 166 -14.04 9.34 19.58
CA GLY A 166 -14.09 10.28 20.70
C GLY A 166 -12.78 10.39 21.50
N LYS A 167 -11.67 9.80 21.02
CA LYS A 167 -10.33 9.97 21.64
C LYS A 167 -9.83 11.40 21.53
N THR A 168 -10.27 12.11 20.49
CA THR A 168 -9.97 13.54 20.28
C THR A 168 -11.27 14.32 20.10
N SER A 169 -11.17 15.67 20.14
CA SER A 169 -12.34 16.52 19.89
C SER A 169 -12.93 16.25 18.51
N ASN A 170 -14.26 16.23 18.43
CA ASN A 170 -14.98 16.06 17.16
C ASN A 170 -14.51 17.08 16.12
N ARG A 171 -13.91 16.56 15.05
CA ARG A 171 -13.49 17.34 13.90
C ARG A 171 -14.43 17.06 12.75
N ILE A 172 -14.88 18.12 12.06
CA ILE A 172 -15.60 17.96 10.79
C ILE A 172 -14.58 17.66 9.71
N TRP A 173 -14.69 16.49 9.10
CA TRP A 173 -13.83 16.07 8.01
C TRP A 173 -14.48 16.33 6.67
N ASN A 174 -13.74 16.94 5.76
CA ASN A 174 -14.16 17.04 4.36
C ASN A 174 -14.15 15.64 3.72
N LYS A 175 -15.00 15.44 2.69
CA LYS A 175 -14.98 14.18 1.92
C LYS A 175 -13.58 13.83 1.41
N ILE A 176 -12.82 14.83 0.96
CA ILE A 176 -11.44 14.68 0.51
C ILE A 176 -10.50 15.08 1.64
N ILE A 177 -9.66 14.15 2.06
CA ILE A 177 -8.61 14.32 3.05
C ILE A 177 -7.28 14.21 2.32
N ASP A 178 -6.69 15.36 1.98
CA ASP A 178 -5.48 15.46 1.16
C ASP A 178 -4.28 15.76 2.07
N HIS A 179 -3.42 14.77 2.24
CA HIS A 179 -2.22 14.89 3.07
C HIS A 179 -1.16 15.79 2.40
N ASP A 180 -1.04 15.72 1.09
CA ASP A 180 0.04 16.42 0.36
C ASP A 180 -0.12 17.93 0.37
N LYS A 181 -1.36 18.42 0.61
CA LYS A 181 -1.68 19.85 0.74
C LYS A 181 -1.55 20.40 2.15
N LYS A 182 -1.40 19.54 3.12
CA LYS A 182 -1.23 19.97 4.52
C LYS A 182 0.21 19.70 4.93
N ALA A 183 0.87 20.76 5.38
CA ALA A 183 2.24 20.67 5.86
C ALA A 183 2.48 19.41 6.69
N GLN A 184 3.59 18.73 6.41
CA GLN A 184 4.06 17.56 7.12
C GLN A 184 3.80 17.70 8.63
N ARG A 185 3.06 16.75 9.19
CA ARG A 185 2.87 16.73 10.62
C ARG A 185 4.08 16.13 11.30
N PRO A 186 4.61 16.74 12.36
CA PRO A 186 5.83 16.28 13.02
C PRO A 186 5.70 14.92 13.72
N SER A 187 4.49 14.36 13.83
CA SER A 187 4.21 13.20 14.68
C SER A 187 4.52 11.85 14.05
N TRP A 188 4.58 11.74 12.72
CA TRP A 188 4.89 10.49 12.03
C TRP A 188 6.16 10.62 11.21
N ASP A 189 7.04 9.66 11.35
CA ASP A 189 8.33 9.62 10.66
C ASP A 189 8.49 8.26 9.98
N PHE A 190 8.41 8.24 8.65
CA PHE A 190 8.63 7.05 7.84
C PHE A 190 9.88 6.27 8.24
N ARG A 191 10.94 6.96 8.60
CA ARG A 191 12.24 6.35 8.94
C ARG A 191 12.16 5.41 10.14
N LYS A 192 11.17 5.61 11.01
CA LYS A 192 10.93 4.83 12.24
C LYS A 192 9.82 3.79 12.07
N SER A 193 9.04 3.87 10.99
CA SER A 193 7.87 3.02 10.82
C SER A 193 8.25 1.66 10.22
N ASN A 194 7.56 0.62 10.66
CA ASN A 194 7.65 -0.73 10.13
C ASN A 194 6.27 -1.20 9.66
N ILE A 195 6.24 -2.26 8.86
CA ILE A 195 5.00 -2.99 8.58
C ILE A 195 5.01 -4.22 9.47
N SER A 196 4.02 -4.32 10.37
CA SER A 196 3.79 -5.51 11.18
C SER A 196 2.55 -6.24 10.69
N TYR A 197 2.69 -7.54 10.47
CA TYR A 197 1.61 -8.41 10.03
C TYR A 197 1.00 -9.13 11.24
N GLU A 198 -0.31 -9.34 11.23
CA GLU A 198 -0.99 -10.10 12.27
C GLU A 198 -0.98 -11.60 11.97
N ASP A 199 -1.25 -12.42 12.98
CA ASP A 199 -1.30 -13.88 12.82
C ASP A 199 -2.44 -14.29 11.89
N GLU A 200 -3.54 -13.52 11.88
CA GLU A 200 -4.68 -13.69 10.97
C GLU A 200 -4.32 -13.44 9.50
N SER A 201 -3.17 -12.82 9.23
CA SER A 201 -2.67 -12.66 7.86
C SER A 201 -2.17 -13.98 7.28
N PHE A 202 -1.90 -15.01 8.09
CA PHE A 202 -1.45 -16.34 7.65
C PHE A 202 -0.25 -16.29 6.69
N ILE A 203 0.79 -15.53 7.06
CA ILE A 203 2.00 -15.41 6.24
C ILE A 203 2.71 -16.77 6.15
N LEU A 204 3.02 -17.20 4.93
CA LEU A 204 3.73 -18.46 4.69
C LEU A 204 5.26 -18.23 4.63
N PRO A 205 6.08 -19.16 5.09
CA PRO A 205 7.55 -19.02 5.07
C PRO A 205 8.14 -18.82 3.66
N SER A 206 7.47 -19.33 2.63
CA SER A 206 7.89 -19.18 1.23
C SER A 206 7.36 -17.92 0.56
N GLU A 207 6.52 -17.16 1.24
CA GLU A 207 5.88 -15.98 0.71
C GLU A 207 6.89 -14.83 0.56
N THR A 208 6.68 -14.01 -0.48
CA THR A 208 7.46 -12.80 -0.70
C THR A 208 6.72 -11.62 -0.09
N LEU A 209 7.33 -10.94 0.88
CA LEU A 209 6.76 -9.74 1.47
C LEU A 209 7.28 -8.47 0.80
N LEU A 210 6.49 -7.41 0.86
CA LEU A 210 6.92 -6.10 0.39
C LEU A 210 7.72 -5.39 1.47
N LEU A 211 8.81 -4.73 1.06
CA LEU A 211 9.70 -3.99 1.94
C LEU A 211 9.93 -2.59 1.38
N GLU A 212 9.75 -1.60 2.21
CA GLU A 212 9.99 -0.20 1.88
C GLU A 212 11.25 0.27 2.63
N VAL A 213 12.34 0.53 1.90
CA VAL A 213 13.63 0.98 2.46
C VAL A 213 13.76 2.49 2.39
N GLY A 214 13.22 3.07 1.34
CA GLY A 214 13.20 4.51 1.13
C GLY A 214 11.88 4.98 0.50
N ARG A 215 11.47 6.19 0.85
CA ARG A 215 10.25 6.78 0.32
C ARG A 215 10.54 8.06 -0.45
N GLY A 216 10.23 8.04 -1.73
CA GLY A 216 10.50 9.12 -2.66
C GLY A 216 11.61 8.78 -3.66
N CYS A 217 11.75 9.64 -4.67
CA CYS A 217 12.74 9.46 -5.71
C CYS A 217 13.44 10.79 -6.02
N ARG A 218 14.76 10.78 -6.03
CA ARG A 218 15.59 11.97 -6.35
C ARG A 218 15.53 12.40 -7.81
N PHE A 219 15.03 11.53 -8.69
CA PHE A 219 14.97 11.78 -10.12
C PHE A 219 13.64 12.40 -10.51
N ASN A 220 13.65 13.21 -11.56
CA ASN A 220 12.46 13.84 -12.13
C ASN A 220 12.28 13.40 -13.59
N CYS A 221 11.99 12.10 -13.77
CA CYS A 221 11.82 11.52 -15.10
C CYS A 221 10.49 11.98 -15.70
N LYS A 222 10.51 12.55 -16.90
CA LYS A 222 9.32 13.12 -17.56
C LYS A 222 8.18 12.11 -17.84
N PHE A 223 8.49 10.82 -17.86
CA PHE A 223 7.53 9.76 -18.09
C PHE A 223 6.97 9.15 -16.83
N CYS A 224 7.54 9.46 -15.66
CA CYS A 224 7.20 8.85 -14.40
C CYS A 224 5.93 9.46 -13.82
N SER A 225 5.06 8.60 -13.28
CA SER A 225 3.80 8.97 -12.64
C SER A 225 3.80 8.78 -11.11
N PHE A 226 4.95 8.43 -10.53
CA PHE A 226 5.04 8.26 -9.08
C PHE A 226 4.82 9.59 -8.35
N PRO A 227 4.03 9.59 -7.25
CA PRO A 227 3.64 10.83 -6.55
C PRO A 227 4.82 11.62 -5.98
N LEU A 228 5.90 10.93 -5.61
CA LEU A 228 7.08 11.51 -4.94
C LEU A 228 8.26 11.75 -5.88
N ILE A 229 7.99 11.79 -7.18
CA ILE A 229 9.01 12.09 -8.18
C ILE A 229 9.62 13.47 -7.97
N GLY A 230 10.95 13.54 -8.03
CA GLY A 230 11.70 14.80 -7.91
C GLY A 230 11.67 15.43 -6.52
N GLN A 231 11.23 14.73 -5.50
CA GLN A 231 11.37 15.17 -4.12
C GLN A 231 12.84 15.11 -3.71
N LYS A 232 13.46 16.28 -3.64
CA LYS A 232 14.91 16.45 -3.50
C LYS A 232 15.43 16.41 -2.06
N ASN A 233 14.56 16.42 -1.06
CA ASN A 233 14.95 16.32 0.35
C ASN A 233 15.32 14.89 0.72
N ILE A 234 16.46 14.47 0.20
CA ILE A 234 16.93 13.09 0.25
C ILE A 234 17.47 12.74 1.64
N GLY A 235 17.82 13.71 2.47
CA GLY A 235 18.41 13.46 3.79
C GLY A 235 17.55 12.62 4.74
N ASP A 236 16.22 12.65 4.56
CA ASP A 236 15.28 12.06 5.50
C ASP A 236 14.37 10.99 4.86
N TYR A 237 14.75 10.44 3.72
CA TYR A 237 13.92 9.50 2.97
C TYR A 237 14.22 8.02 3.26
N LEU A 238 15.35 7.71 3.88
CA LEU A 238 15.76 6.34 4.17
C LEU A 238 15.29 5.90 5.55
N LYS A 239 14.80 4.67 5.65
CA LYS A 239 14.50 4.02 6.93
C LYS A 239 15.76 3.92 7.78
N PHE A 240 15.63 4.03 9.10
CA PHE A 240 16.76 3.80 10.01
C PHE A 240 17.19 2.34 9.97
N GLU A 241 18.50 2.11 10.07
CA GLU A 241 19.09 0.76 10.04
C GLU A 241 18.45 -0.17 11.07
N GLU A 242 18.21 0.30 12.29
CA GLU A 242 17.61 -0.51 13.34
C GLU A 242 16.13 -0.84 13.05
N CYS A 243 15.39 0.08 12.45
CA CYS A 243 14.01 -0.18 12.07
C CYS A 243 13.95 -1.22 10.95
N LEU A 244 14.81 -1.11 9.93
CA LEU A 244 14.89 -2.08 8.86
C LEU A 244 15.33 -3.46 9.40
N TYR A 245 16.32 -3.49 10.27
CA TYR A 245 16.77 -4.72 10.92
C TYR A 245 15.63 -5.39 11.70
N ASN A 246 14.94 -4.64 12.53
CA ASN A 246 13.85 -5.16 13.36
C ASN A 246 12.68 -5.69 12.51
N GLU A 247 12.31 -5.01 11.43
CA GLU A 247 11.26 -5.48 10.52
C GLU A 247 11.64 -6.82 9.86
N LEU A 248 12.87 -6.95 9.38
CA LEU A 248 13.37 -8.20 8.79
C LEU A 248 13.45 -9.33 9.82
N MET A 249 13.90 -9.02 11.04
CA MET A 249 13.97 -9.99 12.13
C MET A 249 12.61 -10.43 12.64
N GLU A 250 11.65 -9.52 12.74
CA GLU A 250 10.27 -9.84 13.11
C GLU A 250 9.66 -10.82 12.11
N ASN A 251 9.75 -10.49 10.81
CA ASN A 251 9.24 -11.34 9.74
C ASN A 251 9.91 -12.73 9.71
N TRP A 252 11.21 -12.78 9.96
CA TRP A 252 11.94 -14.03 10.06
C TRP A 252 11.52 -14.87 11.27
N ASN A 253 11.46 -14.25 12.45
CA ASN A 253 11.15 -14.96 13.69
C ASN A 253 9.71 -15.45 13.75
N ARG A 254 8.75 -14.66 13.21
CA ARG A 254 7.33 -15.02 13.24
C ARG A 254 6.93 -15.94 12.11
N PHE A 255 7.44 -15.70 10.91
CA PHE A 255 6.94 -16.35 9.70
C PHE A 255 8.00 -17.17 8.95
N GLY A 256 9.27 -17.06 9.30
CA GLY A 256 10.37 -17.66 8.54
C GLY A 256 10.58 -17.01 7.17
N THR A 257 10.10 -15.80 6.96
CA THR A 257 10.18 -15.10 5.66
C THR A 257 11.59 -14.57 5.44
N TRP A 258 12.13 -14.84 4.24
CA TRP A 258 13.45 -14.40 3.80
C TRP A 258 13.45 -13.76 2.40
N LYS A 259 12.29 -13.75 1.73
CA LYS A 259 12.09 -13.18 0.38
C LYS A 259 11.35 -11.86 0.46
N TYR A 260 11.87 -10.86 -0.22
CA TYR A 260 11.28 -9.52 -0.22
C TYR A 260 11.31 -8.89 -1.59
N THR A 261 10.24 -8.17 -1.92
CA THR A 261 10.25 -7.19 -3.01
C THR A 261 10.43 -5.81 -2.40
N ILE A 262 11.52 -5.13 -2.74
CA ILE A 262 11.74 -3.74 -2.33
C ILE A 262 10.92 -2.84 -3.26
N VAL A 263 9.99 -2.11 -2.68
CA VAL A 263 9.02 -1.27 -3.44
C VAL A 263 9.46 0.17 -3.62
N ASP A 264 10.72 0.46 -3.35
CA ASP A 264 11.29 1.79 -3.58
C ASP A 264 11.27 2.14 -5.06
N ASP A 265 10.97 3.40 -5.40
CA ASP A 265 10.92 3.91 -6.79
C ASP A 265 12.23 3.69 -7.55
N THR A 266 13.37 3.77 -6.85
CA THR A 266 14.71 3.46 -7.35
C THR A 266 15.56 2.99 -6.18
N PHE A 267 15.94 1.71 -6.18
CA PHE A 267 16.67 1.17 -5.04
C PHE A 267 18.13 1.64 -5.02
N ASN A 268 18.81 1.70 -6.16
CA ASN A 268 20.22 2.09 -6.27
C ASN A 268 20.45 3.59 -6.49
N ASP A 269 19.60 4.44 -5.95
CA ASP A 269 19.68 5.90 -6.14
C ASP A 269 20.88 6.53 -5.42
N SER A 270 21.49 5.84 -4.45
CA SER A 270 22.75 6.25 -3.82
C SER A 270 23.56 5.05 -3.30
N THR A 271 24.89 5.18 -3.26
CA THR A 271 25.81 4.20 -2.67
C THR A 271 25.53 4.06 -1.18
N GLU A 272 25.28 5.15 -0.48
CA GLU A 272 24.96 5.19 0.95
C GLU A 272 23.78 4.28 1.30
N LYS A 273 22.71 4.29 0.49
CA LYS A 273 21.55 3.43 0.68
C LYS A 273 21.91 1.95 0.54
N LEU A 274 22.69 1.59 -0.49
CA LEU A 274 23.15 0.22 -0.68
C LEU A 274 24.04 -0.25 0.47
N GLU A 275 24.97 0.59 0.91
CA GLU A 275 25.85 0.29 2.05
C GLU A 275 25.05 0.15 3.36
N MET A 276 24.06 1.00 3.57
CA MET A 276 23.18 0.91 4.73
C MET A 276 22.44 -0.44 4.74
N VAL A 277 21.82 -0.83 3.63
CA VAL A 277 21.14 -2.13 3.54
C VAL A 277 22.12 -3.29 3.71
N LYS A 278 23.33 -3.18 3.15
CA LYS A 278 24.38 -4.20 3.36
C LYS A 278 24.73 -4.35 4.84
N ARG A 279 24.95 -3.26 5.59
CA ARG A 279 25.23 -3.33 7.04
C ARG A 279 24.08 -4.00 7.80
N VAL A 280 22.83 -3.77 7.41
CA VAL A 280 21.69 -4.47 8.01
C VAL A 280 21.74 -5.97 7.70
N VAL A 281 21.92 -6.32 6.43
CA VAL A 281 21.96 -7.73 5.97
C VAL A 281 23.09 -8.51 6.61
N ASP A 282 24.27 -7.91 6.78
CA ASP A 282 25.42 -8.54 7.41
C ASP A 282 25.18 -8.93 8.88
N ARG A 283 24.21 -8.31 9.55
CA ARG A 283 23.81 -8.59 10.94
C ARG A 283 22.74 -9.68 11.06
N LEU A 284 22.05 -10.02 9.97
CA LEU A 284 20.95 -10.99 10.00
C LEU A 284 21.47 -12.42 10.16
N PRO A 285 20.78 -13.30 10.92
CA PRO A 285 21.14 -14.72 11.04
C PRO A 285 20.75 -15.54 9.81
N PHE A 286 20.16 -14.93 8.80
CA PHE A 286 19.74 -15.53 7.53
C PHE A 286 20.18 -14.66 6.36
N LYS A 287 20.12 -15.20 5.15
CA LYS A 287 20.39 -14.45 3.92
C LYS A 287 19.08 -14.12 3.22
N PRO A 288 18.66 -12.86 3.20
CA PRO A 288 17.48 -12.46 2.44
C PRO A 288 17.72 -12.55 0.94
N ALA A 289 16.64 -12.73 0.19
CA ALA A 289 16.63 -12.60 -1.25
C ALA A 289 15.71 -11.44 -1.63
N PHE A 290 16.25 -10.47 -2.36
CA PHE A 290 15.53 -9.27 -2.76
C PHE A 290 15.27 -9.23 -4.26
N TRP A 291 14.10 -8.74 -4.61
CA TRP A 291 13.75 -8.20 -5.91
C TRP A 291 13.57 -6.68 -5.79
N CYS A 292 14.05 -5.88 -6.75
CA CYS A 292 13.93 -4.43 -6.69
C CYS A 292 14.10 -3.77 -8.06
N TYR A 293 13.70 -2.50 -8.18
CA TYR A 293 13.97 -1.70 -9.37
C TYR A 293 15.31 -0.99 -9.28
N LEU A 294 16.19 -1.23 -10.27
CA LEU A 294 17.48 -0.55 -10.40
C LEU A 294 17.52 0.33 -11.65
N ARG A 295 18.26 1.42 -11.55
CA ARG A 295 18.58 2.26 -12.71
C ARG A 295 19.92 1.86 -13.29
N LEU A 296 19.91 1.47 -14.56
CA LEU A 296 21.12 1.00 -15.27
C LEU A 296 22.15 2.11 -15.50
N ASP A 297 21.72 3.35 -15.75
CA ASP A 297 22.61 4.50 -15.89
C ASP A 297 23.44 4.77 -14.63
N ILE A 298 22.86 4.52 -13.46
CA ILE A 298 23.58 4.62 -12.17
C ILE A 298 24.62 3.49 -12.07
N ILE A 299 24.27 2.29 -12.44
CA ILE A 299 25.18 1.12 -12.40
C ILE A 299 26.37 1.33 -13.33
N VAL A 300 26.14 1.87 -14.53
CA VAL A 300 27.21 2.16 -15.48
C VAL A 300 28.22 3.18 -14.92
N ASN A 301 27.73 4.17 -14.18
CA ASN A 301 28.56 5.20 -13.59
C ASN A 301 29.17 4.81 -12.23
N ASN A 302 28.61 3.80 -11.55
CA ASN A 302 29.03 3.32 -10.22
C ASN A 302 29.08 1.78 -10.23
N ARG A 303 30.11 1.23 -10.82
CA ARG A 303 30.22 -0.24 -11.01
C ARG A 303 30.27 -1.03 -9.72
N GLU A 304 30.69 -0.41 -8.62
CA GLU A 304 30.66 -0.97 -7.27
C GLU A 304 29.24 -1.36 -6.82
N HIS A 305 28.19 -0.72 -7.37
CA HIS A 305 26.81 -1.09 -7.09
C HIS A 305 26.47 -2.54 -7.47
N ILE A 306 27.19 -3.11 -8.46
CA ILE A 306 26.98 -4.52 -8.85
C ILE A 306 27.40 -5.44 -7.71
N GLN A 307 28.57 -5.17 -7.10
CA GLN A 307 29.05 -6.00 -6.01
C GLN A 307 28.20 -5.81 -4.76
N LEU A 308 27.85 -4.56 -4.42
CA LEU A 308 26.95 -4.27 -3.31
C LEU A 308 25.60 -4.96 -3.48
N ALA A 309 25.01 -4.93 -4.67
CA ALA A 309 23.76 -5.61 -4.97
C ALA A 309 23.84 -7.14 -4.71
N LYS A 310 24.93 -7.78 -5.12
CA LYS A 310 25.19 -9.20 -4.84
C LYS A 310 25.32 -9.48 -3.35
N ASP A 311 26.09 -8.65 -2.65
CA ASP A 311 26.36 -8.80 -1.22
C ASP A 311 25.09 -8.62 -0.39
N ILE A 312 24.21 -7.69 -0.78
CA ILE A 312 22.89 -7.48 -0.19
C ILE A 312 21.96 -8.70 -0.41
N GLY A 313 22.12 -9.42 -1.51
CA GLY A 313 21.27 -10.56 -1.86
C GLY A 313 20.18 -10.22 -2.89
N ILE A 314 20.42 -9.21 -3.73
CA ILE A 314 19.52 -8.92 -4.87
C ILE A 314 19.65 -10.05 -5.89
N ARG A 315 18.51 -10.67 -6.26
CA ARG A 315 18.42 -11.81 -7.17
C ARG A 315 17.84 -11.44 -8.52
N GLU A 316 16.90 -10.51 -8.52
CA GLU A 316 16.17 -10.08 -9.72
C GLU A 316 16.01 -8.57 -9.71
N VAL A 317 16.00 -7.97 -10.92
CA VAL A 317 15.90 -6.53 -11.14
C VAL A 317 15.00 -6.22 -12.35
#